data_1712835f34bc23ef55928eeeb89d6140
#
_entry.id   1712835f34bc23ef55928eeeb89d6140
#
_cell.length_a   1.000
_cell.length_b   1.000
_cell.length_c   1.000
_cell.angle_alpha   90.00
_cell.angle_beta   90.00
_cell.angle_gamma   90.00
#
_symmetry.space_group_name_H-M   'P 1'
#
loop_
_entity.id
_entity.type
_entity.pdbx_description
1 polymer ?
#
loop_
_entity_poly.entity_id
_entity_poly.type
_entity_poly.pdbx_seq_one_letter_code
_entity_poly.pdbx_strand_id
1 'polypeptide(L)'
;MNRQQDFIKELSAVTRRVCLYFPETIAPVEEAFLWNVSLTPEQTDEYLAQGWRHVSWYFYRNNCSKCRRCLPIRVPVDQFKPSKSQRRVLKKNMETEFKMFEPVEFALKHIKQSLSLYNRFLDVRYKKAPRDLGEYYNEYFVSPAQTLVSVLFINGKLAGNGFLDLGKTSLSTIYFAFDPQFSSFSPGTFSILKEIEWARENGLRYYYLGYYIREIGAMCYKGLIRPFELLDFKTGRWKETESNLGEDTTRNTRPKTKRGFG
;
A
#
# COMPACT_ATOMS: atom_id res chain seq x y z
N MET A 1 17.13 24.82 12.46
CA MET A 1 15.86 24.14 12.82
C MET A 1 14.76 24.80 12.03
N ASN A 2 14.08 24.03 11.19
CA ASN A 2 13.19 24.58 10.15
C ASN A 2 11.78 24.74 10.75
N ARG A 3 11.19 25.95 10.71
CA ARG A 3 9.83 26.26 11.24
C ARG A 3 8.75 25.28 10.78
N GLN A 4 8.91 24.66 9.62
CA GLN A 4 8.00 23.63 9.10
C GLN A 4 8.05 22.29 9.88
N GLN A 5 9.22 21.89 10.38
CA GLN A 5 9.35 20.68 11.21
C GLN A 5 8.72 20.86 12.60
N ASP A 6 8.77 22.09 13.13
CA ASP A 6 8.14 22.39 14.42
C ASP A 6 6.61 22.42 14.30
N PHE A 7 6.06 22.96 13.20
CA PHE A 7 4.62 22.98 12.91
C PHE A 7 4.03 21.56 12.76
N ILE A 8 4.75 20.64 12.10
CA ILE A 8 4.33 19.24 11.94
C ILE A 8 4.33 18.50 13.29
N LYS A 9 5.28 18.80 14.18
CA LYS A 9 5.33 18.22 15.53
C LYS A 9 4.14 18.65 16.41
N GLU A 10 3.68 19.86 16.30
CA GLU A 10 2.54 20.39 17.06
C GLU A 10 1.22 19.71 16.69
N LEU A 11 1.08 19.17 15.47
CA LEU A 11 -0.09 18.46 15.00
C LEU A 11 -0.01 16.93 15.17
N SER A 12 1.05 16.41 15.78
CA SER A 12 1.23 14.97 15.98
C SER A 12 0.53 14.50 17.25
N ALA A 13 -0.09 13.35 17.18
CA ALA A 13 -0.72 12.69 18.31
C ALA A 13 -0.31 11.23 18.41
N VAL A 14 -0.32 10.69 19.63
CA VAL A 14 -0.20 9.25 19.86
C VAL A 14 -1.55 8.73 20.34
N THR A 15 -2.22 7.98 19.49
CA THR A 15 -3.48 7.33 19.81
C THR A 15 -3.24 5.88 20.27
N ARG A 16 -4.18 5.31 21.01
CA ARG A 16 -4.14 3.91 21.41
C ARG A 16 -5.42 3.24 20.95
N ARG A 17 -5.27 2.16 20.18
CA ARG A 17 -6.40 1.39 19.67
C ARG A 17 -6.14 -0.11 19.68
N VAL A 18 -7.20 -0.89 19.61
CA VAL A 18 -7.08 -2.34 19.41
C VAL A 18 -6.32 -2.59 18.10
N CYS A 19 -5.32 -3.46 18.15
CA CYS A 19 -4.54 -3.80 16.96
C CYS A 19 -5.41 -4.54 15.94
N LEU A 20 -5.41 -4.08 14.69
CA LEU A 20 -6.20 -4.71 13.62
C LEU A 20 -5.67 -6.10 13.21
N TYR A 21 -4.40 -6.41 13.55
CA TYR A 21 -3.75 -7.67 13.19
C TYR A 21 -3.68 -8.66 14.35
N PHE A 22 -3.60 -8.14 15.58
CA PHE A 22 -3.50 -8.90 16.82
C PHE A 22 -4.47 -8.28 17.84
N PRO A 23 -5.78 -8.63 17.78
CA PRO A 23 -6.82 -7.97 18.56
C PRO A 23 -6.63 -8.01 20.07
N GLU A 24 -5.84 -8.96 20.59
CA GLU A 24 -5.45 -9.06 21.99
C GLU A 24 -4.46 -7.97 22.45
N THR A 25 -3.96 -7.16 21.51
CA THR A 25 -2.93 -6.17 21.75
C THR A 25 -3.47 -4.75 21.60
N ILE A 26 -3.18 -3.87 22.57
CA ILE A 26 -3.37 -2.43 22.41
C ILE A 26 -2.13 -1.84 21.70
N ALA A 27 -2.35 -1.28 20.53
CA ALA A 27 -1.30 -0.69 19.70
C ALA A 27 -1.27 0.84 19.87
N PRO A 28 -0.15 1.43 20.31
CA PRO A 28 0.08 2.84 20.14
C PRO A 28 0.38 3.14 18.66
N VAL A 29 -0.33 4.11 18.12
CA VAL A 29 -0.17 4.60 16.74
C VAL A 29 0.18 6.07 16.81
N GLU A 30 1.30 6.43 16.21
CA GLU A 30 1.66 7.84 15.98
C GLU A 30 0.93 8.33 14.75
N GLU A 31 0.27 9.46 14.85
CA GLU A 31 -0.50 10.08 13.78
C GLU A 31 -0.02 11.53 13.62
N ALA A 32 0.35 11.91 12.41
CA ALA A 32 0.67 13.27 12.01
C ALA A 32 -0.44 13.79 11.10
N PHE A 33 -1.21 14.75 11.60
CA PHE A 33 -2.32 15.35 10.91
C PHE A 33 -1.84 16.59 10.15
N LEU A 34 -1.98 16.59 8.84
CA LEU A 34 -1.45 17.60 7.93
C LEU A 34 -2.58 18.45 7.33
N TRP A 35 -3.28 19.18 8.21
CA TRP A 35 -4.38 20.07 7.81
C TRP A 35 -3.86 21.25 6.99
N ASN A 36 -4.45 21.47 5.81
CA ASN A 36 -4.13 22.59 4.92
C ASN A 36 -2.63 22.69 4.54
N VAL A 37 -1.91 21.58 4.61
CA VAL A 37 -0.51 21.48 4.22
C VAL A 37 -0.42 20.64 2.96
N SER A 38 0.29 21.13 1.95
CA SER A 38 0.71 20.35 0.81
C SER A 38 2.19 19.98 1.00
N LEU A 39 2.48 18.70 1.11
CA LEU A 39 3.86 18.22 1.18
C LEU A 39 4.53 18.33 -0.19
N THR A 40 5.79 18.74 -0.20
CA THR A 40 6.62 18.58 -1.39
C THR A 40 6.95 17.10 -1.62
N PRO A 41 7.33 16.70 -2.85
CA PRO A 41 7.78 15.33 -3.10
C PRO A 41 8.96 14.91 -2.21
N GLU A 42 9.88 15.83 -1.88
CA GLU A 42 11.00 15.58 -0.97
C GLU A 42 10.52 15.29 0.46
N GLN A 43 9.56 16.07 0.96
CA GLN A 43 8.98 15.84 2.29
C GLN A 43 8.21 14.52 2.34
N THR A 44 7.52 14.15 1.26
CA THR A 44 6.88 12.84 1.13
C THR A 44 7.90 11.71 1.24
N ASP A 45 9.05 11.81 0.56
CA ASP A 45 10.15 10.86 0.68
C ASP A 45 10.67 10.75 2.12
N GLU A 46 10.81 11.87 2.85
CA GLU A 46 11.26 11.89 4.24
C GLU A 46 10.30 11.13 5.17
N TYR A 47 8.99 11.36 5.04
CA TYR A 47 7.98 10.63 5.80
C TYR A 47 8.03 9.12 5.51
N LEU A 48 8.04 8.74 4.23
CA LEU A 48 8.09 7.35 3.82
C LEU A 48 9.37 6.64 4.29
N ALA A 49 10.52 7.33 4.22
CA ALA A 49 11.81 6.80 4.67
C ALA A 49 11.85 6.54 6.18
N GLN A 50 11.12 7.29 6.98
CA GLN A 50 10.95 7.11 8.42
C GLN A 50 9.89 6.05 8.79
N GLY A 51 9.28 5.39 7.79
CA GLY A 51 8.29 4.34 8.00
C GLY A 51 6.86 4.83 8.21
N TRP A 52 6.60 6.10 7.95
CA TRP A 52 5.25 6.63 7.95
C TRP A 52 4.45 6.07 6.76
N ARG A 53 3.14 5.98 6.96
CA ARG A 53 2.16 5.57 5.96
C ARG A 53 1.08 6.63 5.88
N HIS A 54 0.55 6.83 4.68
CA HIS A 54 -0.47 7.81 4.41
C HIS A 54 -1.86 7.17 4.30
N VAL A 55 -2.87 7.85 4.78
CA VAL A 55 -4.29 7.60 4.52
C VAL A 55 -5.08 8.90 4.67
N SER A 56 -5.95 9.22 3.70
CA SER A 56 -6.75 10.46 3.74
C SER A 56 -5.85 11.70 3.89
N TRP A 57 -6.10 12.53 4.87
CA TRP A 57 -5.39 13.79 5.12
C TRP A 57 -4.28 13.69 6.20
N TYR A 58 -3.88 12.46 6.61
CA TYR A 58 -2.87 12.29 7.63
C TYR A 58 -1.89 11.15 7.35
N PHE A 59 -0.71 11.26 7.94
CA PHE A 59 0.26 10.18 8.00
C PHE A 59 0.19 9.48 9.35
N TYR A 60 0.43 8.19 9.37
CA TYR A 60 0.46 7.40 10.60
C TYR A 60 1.62 6.43 10.61
N ARG A 61 2.05 6.04 11.82
CA ARG A 61 3.10 5.06 12.02
C ARG A 61 2.78 4.19 13.24
N ASN A 62 2.85 2.87 13.08
CA ASN A 62 2.70 1.95 14.21
C ASN A 62 3.98 1.98 15.05
N ASN A 63 3.89 2.45 16.30
CA ASN A 63 5.02 2.54 17.24
C ASN A 63 4.77 1.71 18.51
N CYS A 64 4.56 0.42 18.33
CA CYS A 64 4.28 -0.50 19.44
C CYS A 64 5.56 -0.88 20.17
N SER A 65 5.78 -0.36 21.39
CA SER A 65 6.99 -0.63 22.19
C SER A 65 7.20 -2.11 22.51
N LYS A 66 6.10 -2.85 22.74
CA LYS A 66 6.09 -4.28 23.06
C LYS A 66 5.91 -5.21 21.86
N CYS A 67 5.63 -4.66 20.68
CA CYS A 67 5.39 -5.42 19.45
C CYS A 67 6.08 -4.75 18.27
N ARG A 68 6.96 -5.46 17.57
CA ARG A 68 7.74 -4.96 16.41
C ARG A 68 7.42 -5.72 15.13
N ARG A 69 6.20 -6.26 14.99
CA ARG A 69 5.81 -7.10 13.86
C ARG A 69 5.45 -6.33 12.59
N CYS A 70 4.96 -5.08 12.72
CA CYS A 70 4.61 -4.22 11.58
C CYS A 70 5.89 -3.54 11.07
N LEU A 71 6.58 -4.17 10.12
CA LEU A 71 7.82 -3.66 9.55
C LEU A 71 7.52 -2.92 8.24
N PRO A 72 7.86 -1.64 8.12
CA PRO A 72 7.81 -0.97 6.81
C PRO A 72 8.68 -1.72 5.81
N ILE A 73 8.15 -1.92 4.60
CA ILE A 73 8.83 -2.65 3.52
C ILE A 73 8.88 -1.78 2.27
N ARG A 74 10.05 -1.79 1.61
CA ARG A 74 10.26 -1.16 0.31
C ARG A 74 11.09 -2.03 -0.62
N VAL A 75 10.97 -1.79 -1.90
CA VAL A 75 11.70 -2.47 -2.98
C VAL A 75 12.64 -1.47 -3.63
N PRO A 76 13.96 -1.74 -3.71
CA PRO A 76 14.86 -1.01 -4.59
C PRO A 76 14.49 -1.30 -6.05
N VAL A 77 13.97 -0.27 -6.75
CA VAL A 77 13.34 -0.43 -8.07
C VAL A 77 14.32 -0.96 -9.12
N ASP A 78 15.55 -0.44 -9.13
CA ASP A 78 16.56 -0.84 -10.11
C ASP A 78 17.05 -2.28 -9.95
N GLN A 79 16.97 -2.81 -8.70
CA GLN A 79 17.42 -4.16 -8.39
C GLN A 79 16.31 -5.21 -8.60
N PHE A 80 15.06 -4.77 -8.72
CA PHE A 80 13.92 -5.68 -8.85
C PHE A 80 13.94 -6.45 -10.17
N LYS A 81 13.80 -7.78 -10.07
CA LYS A 81 13.62 -8.68 -11.21
C LYS A 81 12.45 -9.63 -10.94
N PRO A 82 11.47 -9.71 -11.84
CA PRO A 82 10.33 -10.61 -11.66
C PRO A 82 10.76 -12.07 -11.52
N SER A 83 10.26 -12.76 -10.52
CA SER A 83 10.42 -14.21 -10.33
C SER A 83 9.72 -15.00 -11.42
N LYS A 84 9.95 -16.33 -11.47
CA LYS A 84 9.27 -17.22 -12.44
C LYS A 84 7.74 -17.15 -12.33
N SER A 85 7.21 -17.11 -11.10
CA SER A 85 5.76 -16.97 -10.87
C SER A 85 5.22 -15.61 -11.32
N GLN A 86 5.94 -14.53 -11.02
CA GLN A 86 5.59 -13.17 -11.42
C GLN A 86 5.62 -12.99 -12.95
N ARG A 87 6.60 -13.59 -13.63
CA ARG A 87 6.62 -13.60 -15.11
C ARG A 87 5.42 -14.32 -15.72
N ARG A 88 4.89 -15.36 -15.04
CA ARG A 88 3.64 -16.00 -15.48
C ARG A 88 2.43 -15.07 -15.33
N VAL A 89 2.40 -14.26 -14.25
CA VAL A 89 1.35 -13.23 -14.07
C VAL A 89 1.45 -12.20 -15.19
N LEU A 90 2.64 -11.67 -15.48
CA LEU A 90 2.85 -10.74 -16.59
C LEU A 90 2.39 -11.33 -17.93
N LYS A 91 2.78 -12.59 -18.22
CA LYS A 91 2.36 -13.28 -19.44
C LYS A 91 0.84 -13.44 -19.54
N LYS A 92 0.16 -13.76 -18.41
CA LYS A 92 -1.30 -13.90 -18.39
C LYS A 92 -2.04 -12.59 -18.63
N ASN A 93 -1.39 -11.46 -18.34
CA ASN A 93 -1.95 -10.12 -18.43
C ASN A 93 -1.40 -9.32 -19.62
N MET A 94 -0.92 -9.96 -20.70
CA MET A 94 -0.36 -9.24 -21.85
C MET A 94 -1.38 -8.30 -22.53
N GLU A 95 -2.66 -8.61 -22.44
CA GLU A 95 -3.75 -7.81 -23.00
C GLU A 95 -4.42 -6.90 -21.94
N THR A 96 -3.95 -6.95 -20.69
CA THR A 96 -4.43 -6.05 -19.64
C THR A 96 -3.79 -4.68 -19.81
N GLU A 97 -4.61 -3.66 -19.99
CA GLU A 97 -4.16 -2.29 -20.08
C GLU A 97 -3.84 -1.76 -18.67
N PHE A 98 -2.65 -1.21 -18.49
CA PHE A 98 -2.22 -0.50 -17.28
C PHE A 98 -2.07 0.97 -17.58
N LYS A 99 -2.68 1.83 -16.77
CA LYS A 99 -2.57 3.29 -16.88
C LYS A 99 -2.31 3.93 -15.52
N MET A 100 -1.58 5.04 -15.53
CA MET A 100 -1.47 5.96 -14.40
C MET A 100 -2.26 7.22 -14.70
N PHE A 101 -3.00 7.71 -13.71
CA PHE A 101 -3.82 8.91 -13.81
C PHE A 101 -3.50 9.87 -12.68
N GLU A 102 -3.65 11.17 -12.96
CA GLU A 102 -3.84 12.16 -11.91
C GLU A 102 -5.21 11.93 -11.23
N PRO A 103 -5.33 12.14 -9.90
CA PRO A 103 -6.56 11.82 -9.16
C PRO A 103 -7.80 12.51 -9.69
N VAL A 104 -7.70 13.79 -10.09
CA VAL A 104 -8.84 14.57 -10.62
C VAL A 104 -9.28 13.99 -11.96
N GLU A 105 -8.35 13.67 -12.86
CA GLU A 105 -8.67 13.08 -14.15
C GLU A 105 -9.37 11.72 -13.99
N PHE A 106 -8.84 10.88 -13.10
CA PHE A 106 -9.45 9.58 -12.79
C PHE A 106 -10.84 9.74 -12.19
N ALA A 107 -11.02 10.65 -11.23
CA ALA A 107 -12.30 10.89 -10.59
C ALA A 107 -13.38 11.31 -11.60
N LEU A 108 -13.07 12.25 -12.48
CA LEU A 108 -14.01 12.72 -13.51
C LEU A 108 -14.47 11.60 -14.44
N LYS A 109 -13.60 10.65 -14.76
CA LYS A 109 -13.89 9.57 -15.72
C LYS A 109 -14.45 8.30 -15.06
N HIS A 110 -13.98 7.94 -13.86
CA HIS A 110 -14.11 6.58 -13.34
C HIS A 110 -14.58 6.45 -11.90
N ILE A 111 -14.80 7.54 -11.13
CA ILE A 111 -15.04 7.46 -9.68
C ILE A 111 -16.24 6.55 -9.31
N LYS A 112 -17.34 6.61 -10.08
CA LYS A 112 -18.52 5.77 -9.82
C LYS A 112 -18.24 4.28 -10.05
N GLN A 113 -17.50 3.96 -11.10
CA GLN A 113 -17.09 2.57 -11.41
C GLN A 113 -16.10 2.06 -10.36
N SER A 114 -15.16 2.90 -9.96
CA SER A 114 -14.16 2.62 -8.93
C SER A 114 -14.81 2.36 -7.56
N LEU A 115 -15.77 3.20 -7.14
CA LEU A 115 -16.53 2.98 -5.90
C LEU A 115 -17.31 1.65 -5.96
N SER A 116 -17.98 1.37 -7.08
CA SER A 116 -18.71 0.11 -7.25
C SER A 116 -17.79 -1.11 -7.16
N LEU A 117 -16.61 -1.05 -7.82
CA LEU A 117 -15.56 -2.07 -7.73
C LEU A 117 -15.08 -2.24 -6.30
N TYR A 118 -14.76 -1.13 -5.62
CA TYR A 118 -14.29 -1.12 -4.25
C TYR A 118 -15.28 -1.77 -3.29
N ASN A 119 -16.56 -1.45 -3.41
CA ASN A 119 -17.61 -2.02 -2.58
C ASN A 119 -17.77 -3.53 -2.80
N ARG A 120 -17.69 -4.03 -4.05
CA ARG A 120 -17.65 -5.47 -4.31
C ARG A 120 -16.42 -6.15 -3.72
N PHE A 121 -15.27 -5.49 -3.80
CA PHE A 121 -14.04 -5.99 -3.18
C PHE A 121 -14.16 -6.08 -1.66
N LEU A 122 -14.70 -5.05 -0.99
CA LEU A 122 -14.93 -5.03 0.45
C LEU A 122 -15.87 -6.15 0.90
N ASP A 123 -16.99 -6.33 0.20
CA ASP A 123 -17.94 -7.40 0.54
C ASP A 123 -17.32 -8.79 0.39
N VAL A 124 -16.72 -9.08 -0.77
CA VAL A 124 -16.19 -10.43 -1.04
C VAL A 124 -15.03 -10.77 -0.11
N ARG A 125 -14.11 -9.80 0.13
CA ARG A 125 -12.88 -10.07 0.86
C ARG A 125 -12.99 -9.91 2.37
N TYR A 126 -13.79 -8.95 2.82
CA TYR A 126 -13.82 -8.56 4.23
C TYR A 126 -15.19 -8.63 4.87
N LYS A 127 -16.25 -8.90 4.11
CA LYS A 127 -17.64 -8.88 4.57
C LYS A 127 -18.02 -7.54 5.21
N LYS A 128 -17.51 -6.45 4.66
CA LYS A 128 -17.79 -5.09 5.12
C LYS A 128 -18.94 -4.45 4.35
N ALA A 129 -19.66 -3.58 5.03
CA ALA A 129 -20.68 -2.74 4.41
C ALA A 129 -20.10 -1.85 3.31
N PRO A 130 -20.90 -1.53 2.27
CA PRO A 130 -20.46 -0.63 1.22
C PRO A 130 -20.22 0.78 1.77
N ARG A 131 -19.25 1.46 1.17
CA ARG A 131 -18.96 2.88 1.41
C ARG A 131 -19.82 3.74 0.50
N ASP A 132 -20.18 4.92 0.96
CA ASP A 132 -20.74 5.96 0.10
C ASP A 132 -19.64 6.72 -0.66
N LEU A 133 -20.07 7.60 -1.57
CA LEU A 133 -19.12 8.36 -2.39
C LEU A 133 -18.29 9.36 -1.57
N GLY A 134 -18.88 9.98 -0.55
CA GLY A 134 -18.20 10.95 0.30
C GLY A 134 -17.11 10.29 1.15
N GLU A 135 -17.42 9.15 1.78
CA GLU A 135 -16.45 8.35 2.54
C GLU A 135 -15.29 7.90 1.65
N TYR A 136 -15.61 7.37 0.45
CA TYR A 136 -14.61 6.90 -0.51
C TYR A 136 -13.72 8.04 -1.02
N TYR A 137 -14.33 9.19 -1.34
CA TYR A 137 -13.60 10.37 -1.79
C TYR A 137 -12.66 10.90 -0.70
N ASN A 138 -13.15 11.05 0.53
CA ASN A 138 -12.35 11.53 1.65
C ASN A 138 -11.19 10.58 1.98
N GLU A 139 -11.38 9.27 1.83
CA GLU A 139 -10.34 8.29 2.15
C GLU A 139 -9.21 8.26 1.12
N TYR A 140 -9.49 8.48 -0.16
CA TYR A 140 -8.51 8.23 -1.23
C TYR A 140 -8.18 9.43 -2.11
N PHE A 141 -9.01 10.46 -2.17
CA PHE A 141 -8.79 11.63 -3.04
C PHE A 141 -8.40 12.89 -2.27
N VAL A 142 -8.59 12.89 -0.96
CA VAL A 142 -8.09 13.96 -0.09
C VAL A 142 -6.72 13.56 0.42
N SER A 143 -5.68 14.30 0.03
CA SER A 143 -4.29 13.95 0.36
C SER A 143 -3.45 15.20 0.58
N PRO A 144 -2.58 15.21 1.60
CA PRO A 144 -1.57 16.26 1.76
C PRO A 144 -0.33 16.03 0.88
N ALA A 145 -0.18 14.86 0.26
CA ALA A 145 0.91 14.52 -0.64
C ALA A 145 0.44 14.48 -2.10
N GLN A 146 1.36 14.61 -3.04
CA GLN A 146 1.06 14.33 -4.43
C GLN A 146 0.72 12.84 -4.56
N THR A 147 -0.41 12.54 -5.23
CA THR A 147 -0.89 11.16 -5.42
C THR A 147 -1.12 10.84 -6.89
N LEU A 148 -1.08 9.56 -7.21
CA LEU A 148 -1.43 9.00 -8.50
C LEU A 148 -2.43 7.86 -8.34
N VAL A 149 -3.15 7.52 -9.42
CA VAL A 149 -4.06 6.38 -9.45
C VAL A 149 -3.59 5.40 -10.51
N SER A 150 -3.18 4.20 -10.09
CA SER A 150 -2.91 3.09 -11.00
C SER A 150 -4.21 2.38 -11.38
N VAL A 151 -4.38 2.04 -12.64
CA VAL A 151 -5.64 1.50 -13.15
C VAL A 151 -5.37 0.31 -14.07
N LEU A 152 -6.16 -0.74 -13.89
CA LEU A 152 -6.15 -1.92 -14.74
C LEU A 152 -7.48 -2.01 -15.51
N PHE A 153 -7.38 -2.15 -16.82
CA PHE A 153 -8.53 -2.49 -17.67
C PHE A 153 -8.34 -3.88 -18.27
N ILE A 154 -9.32 -4.75 -18.11
CA ILE A 154 -9.37 -6.08 -18.73
C ILE A 154 -10.59 -6.13 -19.63
N ASN A 155 -10.38 -6.38 -20.91
CA ASN A 155 -11.43 -6.35 -21.93
C ASN A 155 -12.23 -5.02 -21.91
N GLY A 156 -11.55 -3.89 -21.77
CA GLY A 156 -12.14 -2.55 -21.71
C GLY A 156 -12.91 -2.23 -20.41
N LYS A 157 -12.97 -3.15 -19.43
CA LYS A 157 -13.64 -2.93 -18.14
C LYS A 157 -12.64 -2.57 -17.06
N LEU A 158 -13.00 -1.63 -16.19
CA LEU A 158 -12.21 -1.31 -14.99
C LEU A 158 -12.12 -2.56 -14.10
N ALA A 159 -10.94 -3.17 -14.05
CA ALA A 159 -10.68 -4.41 -13.33
C ALA A 159 -10.04 -4.19 -11.97
N GLY A 160 -9.33 -3.08 -11.77
CA GLY A 160 -8.70 -2.72 -10.51
C GLY A 160 -8.15 -1.30 -10.56
N ASN A 161 -8.05 -0.68 -9.40
CA ASN A 161 -7.32 0.56 -9.24
C ASN A 161 -6.63 0.65 -7.88
N GLY A 162 -5.51 1.36 -7.86
CA GLY A 162 -4.71 1.65 -6.67
C GLY A 162 -4.44 3.13 -6.51
N PHE A 163 -4.25 3.56 -5.28
CA PHE A 163 -3.86 4.92 -4.92
C PHE A 163 -2.42 4.89 -4.41
N LEU A 164 -1.62 5.85 -4.87
CA LEU A 164 -0.19 5.87 -4.59
C LEU A 164 0.26 7.29 -4.23
N ASP A 165 1.14 7.41 -3.23
CA ASP A 165 1.88 8.64 -2.99
C ASP A 165 3.06 8.71 -3.93
N LEU A 166 3.30 9.90 -4.49
CA LEU A 166 4.45 10.21 -5.32
C LEU A 166 5.41 11.12 -4.56
N GLY A 167 6.58 10.58 -4.22
CA GLY A 167 7.73 11.34 -3.75
C GLY A 167 8.65 11.74 -4.91
N LYS A 168 9.73 12.46 -4.62
CA LYS A 168 10.74 12.82 -5.61
C LYS A 168 11.50 11.60 -6.13
N THR A 169 11.75 10.63 -5.26
CA THR A 169 12.55 9.43 -5.57
C THR A 169 11.80 8.15 -5.24
N SER A 170 10.54 8.23 -4.85
CA SER A 170 9.77 7.06 -4.42
C SER A 170 8.31 7.07 -4.87
N LEU A 171 7.75 5.88 -4.96
CA LEU A 171 6.33 5.61 -5.13
C LEU A 171 5.87 4.76 -3.95
N SER A 172 4.69 5.04 -3.39
CA SER A 172 4.20 4.30 -2.22
C SER A 172 2.74 3.90 -2.40
N THR A 173 2.44 2.61 -2.43
CA THR A 173 1.05 2.17 -2.51
C THR A 173 0.31 2.45 -1.20
N ILE A 174 -0.83 3.14 -1.29
CA ILE A 174 -1.76 3.40 -0.19
C ILE A 174 -2.73 2.22 -0.09
N TYR A 175 -3.44 1.96 -1.17
CA TYR A 175 -4.43 0.89 -1.26
C TYR A 175 -4.60 0.43 -2.70
N PHE A 176 -4.99 -0.83 -2.89
CA PHE A 176 -5.38 -1.38 -4.18
C PHE A 176 -6.61 -2.26 -4.02
N ALA A 177 -7.64 -2.00 -4.83
CA ALA A 177 -8.83 -2.83 -4.94
C ALA A 177 -9.01 -3.34 -6.37
N PHE A 178 -9.64 -4.50 -6.51
CA PHE A 178 -9.96 -5.07 -7.82
C PHE A 178 -11.31 -5.77 -7.81
N ASP A 179 -11.95 -5.85 -8.94
CA ASP A 179 -13.20 -6.59 -9.08
C ASP A 179 -12.94 -8.09 -8.93
N PRO A 180 -13.59 -8.76 -7.96
CA PRO A 180 -13.38 -10.19 -7.69
C PRO A 180 -13.58 -11.11 -8.90
N GLN A 181 -14.37 -10.71 -9.90
CA GLN A 181 -14.55 -11.48 -11.14
C GLN A 181 -13.24 -11.68 -11.91
N PHE A 182 -12.27 -10.77 -11.75
CA PHE A 182 -10.95 -10.84 -12.39
C PHE A 182 -9.87 -11.50 -11.52
N SER A 183 -10.22 -12.12 -10.38
CA SER A 183 -9.26 -12.72 -9.45
C SER A 183 -8.29 -13.70 -10.11
N SER A 184 -8.74 -14.41 -11.15
CA SER A 184 -7.91 -15.36 -11.90
C SER A 184 -6.71 -14.69 -12.60
N PHE A 185 -6.78 -13.39 -12.90
CA PHE A 185 -5.71 -12.60 -13.50
C PHE A 185 -4.65 -12.15 -12.48
N SER A 186 -4.87 -12.40 -11.18
CA SER A 186 -3.98 -11.95 -10.09
C SER A 186 -3.74 -10.43 -10.10
N PRO A 187 -4.81 -9.58 -10.11
CA PRO A 187 -4.68 -8.13 -10.37
C PRO A 187 -3.77 -7.43 -9.36
N GLY A 188 -3.82 -7.80 -8.08
CA GLY A 188 -2.96 -7.18 -7.06
C GLY A 188 -1.46 -7.44 -7.28
N THR A 189 -1.09 -8.65 -7.73
CA THR A 189 0.30 -8.93 -8.09
C THR A 189 0.69 -8.20 -9.37
N PHE A 190 -0.18 -8.20 -10.36
CA PHE A 190 0.06 -7.53 -11.64
C PHE A 190 0.23 -6.01 -11.46
N SER A 191 -0.62 -5.37 -10.63
CA SER A 191 -0.51 -3.95 -10.31
C SER A 191 0.87 -3.61 -9.71
N ILE A 192 1.31 -4.35 -8.69
CA ILE A 192 2.63 -4.15 -8.08
C ILE A 192 3.75 -4.24 -9.13
N LEU A 193 3.71 -5.23 -10.03
CA LEU A 193 4.72 -5.40 -11.06
C LEU A 193 4.75 -4.22 -12.04
N LYS A 194 3.59 -3.73 -12.44
CA LYS A 194 3.45 -2.59 -13.35
C LYS A 194 3.78 -1.26 -12.67
N GLU A 195 3.45 -1.10 -11.40
CA GLU A 195 3.82 0.07 -10.61
C GLU A 195 5.34 0.17 -10.39
N ILE A 196 6.03 -0.96 -10.17
CA ILE A 196 7.50 -1.00 -10.12
C ILE A 196 8.12 -0.70 -11.48
N GLU A 197 7.56 -1.22 -12.58
CA GLU A 197 8.00 -0.92 -13.94
C GLU A 197 7.86 0.57 -14.23
N TRP A 198 6.68 1.15 -13.93
CA TRP A 198 6.43 2.57 -14.08
C TRP A 198 7.39 3.43 -13.22
N ALA A 199 7.63 3.02 -11.96
CA ALA A 199 8.58 3.71 -11.08
C ALA A 199 9.99 3.72 -11.68
N ARG A 200 10.44 2.61 -12.28
CA ARG A 200 11.73 2.52 -12.96
C ARG A 200 11.81 3.44 -14.18
N GLU A 201 10.77 3.44 -15.03
CA GLU A 201 10.70 4.29 -16.23
C GLU A 201 10.71 5.79 -15.88
N ASN A 202 10.23 6.14 -14.69
CA ASN A 202 10.22 7.52 -14.17
C ASN A 202 11.42 7.86 -13.26
N GLY A 203 12.45 7.00 -13.21
CA GLY A 203 13.68 7.25 -12.46
C GLY A 203 13.53 7.21 -10.94
N LEU A 204 12.46 6.60 -10.42
CA LEU A 204 12.26 6.46 -8.99
C LEU A 204 13.11 5.33 -8.43
N ARG A 205 13.63 5.53 -7.21
CA ARG A 205 14.56 4.61 -6.55
C ARG A 205 13.88 3.54 -5.73
N TYR A 206 12.76 3.88 -5.10
CA TYR A 206 12.09 3.00 -4.13
C TYR A 206 10.60 2.88 -4.41
N TYR A 207 10.09 1.65 -4.24
CA TYR A 207 8.65 1.37 -4.20
C TYR A 207 8.26 0.84 -2.81
N TYR A 208 7.42 1.59 -2.08
CA TYR A 208 6.98 1.26 -0.74
C TYR A 208 5.67 0.46 -0.77
N LEU A 209 5.69 -0.73 -0.17
CA LEU A 209 4.53 -1.65 -0.11
C LEU A 209 3.72 -1.53 1.18
N GLY A 210 4.05 -0.59 2.07
CA GLY A 210 3.43 -0.43 3.37
C GLY A 210 4.06 -1.26 4.46
N TYR A 211 3.28 -1.99 5.26
CA TYR A 211 3.80 -2.88 6.29
C TYR A 211 3.89 -4.31 5.81
N TYR A 212 4.97 -4.99 6.18
CA TYR A 212 5.15 -6.43 6.15
C TYR A 212 4.88 -6.98 7.54
N ILE A 213 4.05 -8.02 7.63
CA ILE A 213 3.76 -8.76 8.87
C ILE A 213 3.84 -10.24 8.53
N ARG A 214 4.84 -10.93 9.07
CA ARG A 214 5.17 -12.30 8.69
C ARG A 214 4.01 -13.27 8.92
N GLU A 215 3.31 -13.11 10.04
CA GLU A 215 2.26 -14.01 10.51
C GLU A 215 0.89 -13.77 9.83
N ILE A 216 0.74 -12.69 9.08
CA ILE A 216 -0.53 -12.30 8.46
C ILE A 216 -0.48 -12.53 6.95
N GLY A 217 -1.26 -13.50 6.46
CA GLY A 217 -1.27 -13.87 5.03
C GLY A 217 -1.54 -12.70 4.08
N ALA A 218 -2.43 -11.77 4.48
CA ALA A 218 -2.73 -10.56 3.72
C ALA A 218 -1.57 -9.54 3.66
N MET A 219 -0.48 -9.75 4.43
CA MET A 219 0.66 -8.85 4.53
C MET A 219 1.98 -9.53 4.16
N CYS A 220 2.14 -10.84 4.45
CA CYS A 220 3.39 -11.55 4.24
C CYS A 220 3.73 -11.77 2.76
N TYR A 221 2.73 -11.77 1.85
CA TYR A 221 2.96 -11.90 0.40
C TYR A 221 3.90 -10.83 -0.17
N LYS A 222 4.00 -9.67 0.50
CA LYS A 222 4.88 -8.56 0.10
C LYS A 222 6.36 -8.98 0.11
N GLY A 223 6.74 -9.93 0.96
CA GLY A 223 8.07 -10.53 0.97
C GLY A 223 8.40 -11.39 -0.26
N LEU A 224 7.44 -11.63 -1.15
CA LEU A 224 7.67 -12.27 -2.44
C LEU A 224 8.16 -11.30 -3.53
N ILE A 225 8.08 -9.99 -3.29
CA ILE A 225 8.58 -8.94 -4.19
C ILE A 225 10.04 -8.67 -3.83
N ARG A 226 10.98 -9.32 -4.49
CA ARG A 226 12.40 -9.33 -4.13
C ARG A 226 13.29 -8.67 -5.18
N PRO A 227 14.41 -8.03 -4.75
CA PRO A 227 14.85 -7.82 -3.37
C PRO A 227 13.96 -6.81 -2.65
N PHE A 228 13.92 -6.87 -1.32
CA PHE A 228 13.24 -5.88 -0.51
C PHE A 228 14.05 -5.51 0.73
N GLU A 229 13.77 -4.33 1.26
CA GLU A 229 14.35 -3.82 2.49
C GLU A 229 13.27 -3.63 3.56
N LEU A 230 13.62 -3.90 4.82
CA LEU A 230 12.78 -3.64 5.99
C LEU A 230 13.40 -2.54 6.85
N LEU A 231 12.56 -1.64 7.37
CA LEU A 231 13.00 -0.61 8.29
C LEU A 231 13.20 -1.19 9.69
N ASP A 232 14.42 -1.05 10.19
CA ASP A 232 14.75 -1.31 11.59
C ASP A 232 14.49 -0.04 12.43
N PHE A 233 13.38 -0.02 13.16
CA PHE A 233 13.00 1.14 13.99
C PHE A 233 13.99 1.46 15.14
N LYS A 234 14.85 0.50 15.53
CA LYS A 234 15.86 0.76 16.56
C LYS A 234 17.02 1.60 16.03
N THR A 235 17.41 1.33 14.80
CA THR A 235 18.56 1.99 14.16
C THR A 235 18.15 3.06 13.15
N GLY A 236 16.88 3.12 12.75
CA GLY A 236 16.39 3.99 11.67
C GLY A 236 16.90 3.58 10.28
N ARG A 237 17.51 2.41 10.14
CA ARG A 237 18.13 1.96 8.89
C ARG A 237 17.27 0.96 8.15
N TRP A 238 17.23 1.09 6.84
CA TRP A 238 16.70 0.08 5.94
C TRP A 238 17.74 -1.00 5.74
N LYS A 239 17.34 -2.26 5.90
CA LYS A 239 18.20 -3.43 5.77
C LYS A 239 17.62 -4.36 4.72
N GLU A 240 18.45 -4.75 3.77
CA GLU A 240 18.13 -5.86 2.88
C GLU A 240 17.97 -7.13 3.72
N THR A 241 16.94 -7.89 3.43
CA THR A 241 16.71 -9.15 4.14
C THR A 241 17.32 -10.28 3.35
N GLU A 242 18.26 -11.01 3.95
CA GLU A 242 18.82 -12.23 3.39
C GLU A 242 17.70 -13.22 3.01
N SER A 243 17.94 -14.01 1.99
CA SER A 243 17.00 -14.90 1.30
C SER A 243 16.21 -15.89 2.15
N ASN A 244 16.54 -16.04 3.44
CA ASN A 244 16.02 -17.12 4.31
C ASN A 244 14.66 -16.85 4.98
N LEU A 245 14.08 -15.65 4.85
CA LEU A 245 12.76 -15.36 5.44
C LEU A 245 11.56 -15.90 4.66
N GLY A 246 11.78 -16.53 3.49
CA GLY A 246 10.72 -16.98 2.57
C GLY A 246 10.59 -18.47 2.36
N GLU A 247 11.49 -19.32 2.87
CA GLU A 247 11.45 -20.75 2.58
C GLU A 247 10.54 -21.58 3.49
N ASP A 248 10.13 -21.01 4.65
CA ASP A 248 9.38 -21.78 5.66
C ASP A 248 7.84 -21.70 5.54
N THR A 249 7.29 -20.99 4.56
CA THR A 249 5.83 -20.81 4.42
C THR A 249 5.19 -21.47 3.20
N THR A 250 5.93 -22.22 2.38
CA THR A 250 5.37 -22.89 1.18
C THR A 250 4.93 -24.33 1.42
N ARG A 251 5.09 -24.88 2.64
CA ARG A 251 4.52 -26.17 3.00
C ARG A 251 3.36 -25.99 3.98
N ASN A 252 2.14 -26.14 3.45
CA ASN A 252 0.89 -26.31 4.18
C ASN A 252 0.35 -25.10 4.97
N THR A 253 -0.47 -24.29 4.32
CA THR A 253 -1.82 -24.00 4.86
C THR A 253 -2.63 -23.28 3.80
N ARG A 254 -3.48 -23.98 3.08
CA ARG A 254 -4.76 -23.40 2.64
C ARG A 254 -5.44 -22.93 3.93
N PRO A 255 -5.80 -21.67 4.10
CA PRO A 255 -6.55 -21.26 5.28
C PRO A 255 -7.88 -22.01 5.24
N LYS A 256 -8.10 -22.90 6.18
CA LYS A 256 -9.45 -23.35 6.53
C LYS A 256 -10.20 -22.06 6.90
N THR A 257 -11.18 -21.71 6.10
CA THR A 257 -12.18 -20.70 6.42
C THR A 257 -12.82 -21.09 7.76
N LYS A 258 -12.36 -20.51 8.86
CA LYS A 258 -13.15 -20.47 10.08
C LYS A 258 -14.28 -19.47 9.84
N ARG A 259 -15.49 -19.99 9.76
CA ARG A 259 -16.76 -19.27 9.89
C ARG A 259 -16.75 -18.55 11.21
N GLY A 260 -17.24 -17.31 11.21
CA GLY A 260 -17.85 -16.68 12.35
C GLY A 260 -16.96 -15.66 13.04
N PHE A 261 -17.23 -14.38 12.75
CA PHE A 261 -17.33 -13.36 13.80
C PHE A 261 -18.61 -12.57 13.49
N GLY A 262 -19.56 -12.67 14.44
CA GLY A 262 -20.77 -11.89 14.51
C GLY A 262 -20.48 -10.43 14.82
#